data_c323db3bb3616a956ad249ff89bdd21c
#
_entry.id   c323db3bb3616a956ad249ff89bdd21c
#
_cell.length_a   1.000
_cell.length_b   1.000
_cell.length_c   1.000
_cell.angle_alpha   90.00
_cell.angle_beta   90.00
_cell.angle_gamma   90.00
#
_symmetry.space_group_name_H-M   'P 1'
#
loop_
_entity.id
_entity.type
_entity.pdbx_description
1 polymer ?
#
loop_
_entity_poly.entity_id
_entity_poly.type
_entity_poly.pdbx_seq_one_letter_code
_entity_poly.pdbx_strand_id
1 'polypeptide(L)'
;MEPWSFEPKGRFDEHTVESRALRGNPLGDPHERPLWVYVPPGYDDEPGARYPSVYAIQGLTGQLDMWRNRSPFRRNFPELADDLFARGDAPPVIVVWVDCWTSLGGSQFLDSPGTGDYLTYLCDEV
;
A
#
# COMPACT_ATOMS: atom_id res chain seq x y z
N MET A 1 -5.84 -11.86 -23.12
CA MET A 1 -5.20 -10.82 -22.30
C MET A 1 -6.00 -9.54 -22.41
N GLU A 2 -6.41 -9.00 -21.31
CA GLU A 2 -7.24 -7.78 -21.25
C GLU A 2 -6.50 -6.69 -20.47
N PRO A 3 -5.54 -6.04 -21.09
CA PRO A 3 -4.56 -5.22 -20.35
C PRO A 3 -5.13 -3.93 -19.75
N TRP A 4 -6.29 -3.51 -20.15
CA TRP A 4 -6.91 -2.26 -19.65
C TRP A 4 -8.35 -2.41 -19.16
N SER A 5 -8.87 -3.60 -19.13
CA SER A 5 -10.22 -3.90 -18.64
C SER A 5 -10.24 -4.76 -17.39
N PHE A 6 -9.11 -4.80 -16.66
CA PHE A 6 -9.05 -5.55 -15.42
C PHE A 6 -9.94 -4.89 -14.37
N GLU A 7 -10.96 -5.62 -13.96
CA GLU A 7 -11.78 -5.30 -12.80
C GLU A 7 -11.44 -6.29 -11.69
N PRO A 8 -10.95 -5.84 -10.54
CA PRO A 8 -10.64 -6.71 -9.43
C PRO A 8 -11.90 -7.41 -8.92
N LYS A 9 -11.77 -8.64 -8.47
CA LYS A 9 -12.83 -9.39 -7.79
C LYS A 9 -12.97 -8.95 -6.33
N GLY A 10 -11.86 -8.53 -5.73
CA GLY A 10 -11.86 -7.79 -4.48
C GLY A 10 -12.10 -6.29 -4.72
N ARG A 11 -11.78 -5.48 -3.70
CA ARG A 11 -11.90 -4.03 -3.79
C ARG A 11 -10.55 -3.37 -3.52
N PHE A 12 -10.24 -2.35 -4.27
CA PHE A 12 -9.05 -1.53 -4.10
C PHE A 12 -9.45 -0.13 -3.65
N ASP A 13 -9.08 0.23 -2.43
CA ASP A 13 -9.41 1.51 -1.81
C ASP A 13 -8.17 2.42 -1.76
N GLU A 14 -8.32 3.66 -2.15
CA GLU A 14 -7.29 4.68 -2.08
C GLU A 14 -7.65 5.65 -0.95
N HIS A 15 -6.77 5.73 0.05
CA HIS A 15 -6.90 6.60 1.20
C HIS A 15 -5.79 7.63 1.25
N THR A 16 -5.97 8.65 2.05
CA THR A 16 -4.92 9.60 2.44
C THR A 16 -4.82 9.63 3.95
N VAL A 17 -3.61 9.46 4.47
CA VAL A 17 -3.31 9.60 5.89
C VAL A 17 -2.70 10.97 6.12
N GLU A 18 -3.35 11.80 6.92
CA GLU A 18 -2.79 13.05 7.41
C GLU A 18 -1.93 12.77 8.64
N SER A 19 -0.62 12.60 8.42
CA SER A 19 0.32 12.20 9.47
C SER A 19 0.71 13.35 10.38
N ARG A 20 0.52 13.17 11.68
CA ARG A 20 1.05 14.07 12.70
C ARG A 20 2.55 13.87 12.92
N ALA A 21 3.00 12.62 12.82
CA ALA A 21 4.41 12.27 12.98
C ALA A 21 5.30 12.89 11.88
N LEU A 22 4.78 13.05 10.67
CA LEU A 22 5.52 13.62 9.55
C LEU A 22 5.32 15.11 9.36
N ARG A 23 4.40 15.73 10.12
CA ARG A 23 4.14 17.17 10.01
C ARG A 23 5.37 17.97 10.42
N GLY A 24 5.81 18.88 9.55
CA GLY A 24 6.98 19.72 9.81
C GLY A 24 8.31 18.97 9.79
N ASN A 25 8.38 17.83 9.06
CA ASN A 25 9.63 17.09 8.90
C ASN A 25 10.74 17.95 8.30
N PRO A 26 12.03 17.64 8.57
CA PRO A 26 13.14 18.50 8.22
C PRO A 26 13.38 18.64 6.71
N LEU A 27 12.86 17.70 5.89
CA LEU A 27 12.99 17.76 4.44
C LEU A 27 11.88 18.61 3.78
N GLY A 28 10.82 18.96 4.52
CA GLY A 28 9.65 19.61 3.96
C GLY A 28 8.83 18.71 3.04
N ASP A 29 9.00 17.39 3.14
CA ASP A 29 8.21 16.43 2.39
C ASP A 29 6.75 16.42 2.88
N PRO A 30 5.78 16.08 2.01
CA PRO A 30 4.38 16.05 2.39
C PRO A 30 4.10 15.20 3.62
N HIS A 31 3.23 15.66 4.50
CA HIS A 31 2.72 14.88 5.63
C HIS A 31 1.36 14.23 5.35
N GLU A 32 0.69 14.63 4.27
CA GLU A 32 -0.45 13.93 3.70
C GLU A 32 0.08 12.82 2.78
N ARG A 33 -0.16 11.56 3.17
CA ARG A 33 0.42 10.39 2.50
C ARG A 33 -0.65 9.50 1.91
N PRO A 34 -0.51 9.10 0.65
CA PRO A 34 -1.40 8.10 0.08
C PRO A 34 -1.21 6.75 0.78
N LEU A 35 -2.32 6.06 0.98
CA LEU A 35 -2.38 4.72 1.53
C LEU A 35 -3.33 3.90 0.68
N TRP A 36 -2.87 2.80 0.11
CA TRP A 36 -3.70 1.92 -0.68
C TRP A 36 -4.01 0.64 0.06
N VAL A 37 -5.26 0.24 0.02
CA VAL A 37 -5.75 -0.96 0.70
C VAL A 37 -6.50 -1.82 -0.30
N TYR A 38 -6.08 -3.06 -0.44
CA TYR A 38 -6.84 -4.08 -1.15
C TYR A 38 -7.54 -4.97 -0.13
N VAL A 39 -8.83 -5.20 -0.34
CA VAL A 39 -9.61 -6.17 0.40
C VAL A 39 -10.03 -7.33 -0.52
N PRO A 40 -9.93 -8.59 -0.05
CA PRO A 40 -10.16 -9.74 -0.90
C PRO A 40 -11.64 -9.91 -1.28
N PRO A 41 -11.95 -10.73 -2.32
CA PRO A 41 -13.31 -11.09 -2.66
C PRO A 41 -14.09 -11.63 -1.45
N GLY A 42 -15.33 -11.20 -1.30
CA GLY A 42 -16.20 -11.61 -0.19
C GLY A 42 -16.01 -10.80 1.10
N TYR A 43 -15.08 -9.86 1.15
CA TYR A 43 -14.82 -9.06 2.34
C TYR A 43 -16.06 -8.34 2.87
N ASP A 44 -16.84 -7.74 1.98
CA ASP A 44 -18.04 -6.98 2.33
C ASP A 44 -19.27 -7.86 2.63
N ASP A 45 -19.23 -9.13 2.23
CA ASP A 45 -20.34 -10.08 2.40
C ASP A 45 -20.39 -10.68 3.80
N GLU A 46 -19.26 -10.68 4.51
CA GLU A 46 -19.13 -11.28 5.84
C GLU A 46 -18.57 -10.27 6.86
N PRO A 47 -19.37 -9.35 7.39
CA PRO A 47 -18.90 -8.29 8.29
C PRO A 47 -18.23 -8.79 9.59
N GLY A 48 -18.50 -10.04 9.98
CA GLY A 48 -17.88 -10.68 11.15
C GLY A 48 -16.57 -11.41 10.85
N ALA A 49 -16.22 -11.60 9.59
CA ALA A 49 -14.99 -12.27 9.22
C ALA A 49 -13.76 -11.39 9.55
N ARG A 50 -12.68 -12.05 9.94
CA ARG A 50 -11.40 -11.38 10.18
C ARG A 50 -10.36 -11.92 9.21
N TYR A 51 -9.58 -11.01 8.66
CA TYR A 51 -8.54 -11.29 7.70
C TYR A 51 -7.19 -10.87 8.26
N PRO A 52 -6.13 -11.65 8.07
CA PRO A 52 -4.78 -11.15 8.31
C PRO A 52 -4.47 -10.00 7.35
N SER A 53 -3.61 -9.09 7.77
CA SER A 53 -3.15 -7.99 6.92
C SER A 53 -1.67 -8.13 6.60
N VAL A 54 -1.31 -7.80 5.37
CA VAL A 54 0.06 -7.75 4.87
C VAL A 54 0.38 -6.32 4.47
N TYR A 55 1.42 -5.76 5.05
CA TYR A 55 1.90 -4.42 4.73
C TYR A 55 3.05 -4.53 3.73
N ALA A 56 2.82 -4.05 2.53
CA ALA A 56 3.82 -4.03 1.48
C ALA A 56 4.56 -2.68 1.51
N ILE A 57 5.85 -2.76 1.76
CA ILE A 57 6.73 -1.59 1.81
C ILE A 57 7.75 -1.65 0.68
N GLN A 58 8.04 -0.51 0.09
CA GLN A 58 9.02 -0.41 -0.99
C GLN A 58 10.43 -0.25 -0.46
N GLY A 59 11.40 -0.62 -1.29
CA GLY A 59 12.80 -0.34 -1.02
C GLY A 59 13.19 1.13 -1.26
N LEU A 60 14.46 1.44 -1.08
CA LEU A 60 15.01 2.77 -1.38
C LEU A 60 14.69 3.16 -2.82
N THR A 61 14.35 4.42 -3.03
CA THR A 61 13.87 5.01 -4.29
C THR A 61 12.51 4.52 -4.81
N GLY A 62 11.93 3.51 -4.18
CA GLY A 62 10.58 3.05 -4.52
C GLY A 62 9.52 4.08 -4.19
N GLN A 63 8.49 4.13 -5.01
CA GLN A 63 7.31 4.96 -4.82
C GLN A 63 6.05 4.09 -4.85
N LEU A 64 4.98 4.56 -4.27
CA LEU A 64 3.75 3.80 -4.15
C LEU A 64 3.22 3.33 -5.52
N ASP A 65 3.27 4.19 -6.53
CA ASP A 65 2.78 3.90 -7.88
C ASP A 65 3.48 2.73 -8.57
N MET A 66 4.68 2.38 -8.14
CA MET A 66 5.41 1.23 -8.72
C MET A 66 4.63 -0.08 -8.60
N TRP A 67 3.81 -0.24 -7.54
CA TRP A 67 3.02 -1.44 -7.32
C TRP A 67 1.89 -1.62 -8.33
N ARG A 68 1.40 -0.52 -8.91
CA ARG A 68 0.34 -0.50 -9.93
C ARG A 68 0.87 -0.26 -11.34
N ASN A 69 2.17 -0.22 -11.51
CA ASN A 69 2.78 -0.02 -12.82
C ASN A 69 2.38 -1.16 -13.78
N ARG A 70 1.76 -0.81 -14.90
CA ARG A 70 1.29 -1.76 -15.89
C ARG A 70 2.32 -1.98 -16.99
N SER A 71 2.39 -3.23 -17.42
CA SER A 71 3.12 -3.66 -18.60
C SER A 71 2.17 -4.41 -19.53
N PRO A 72 2.32 -4.32 -20.85
CA PRO A 72 1.44 -5.01 -21.79
C PRO A 72 1.48 -6.53 -21.67
N PHE A 73 2.52 -7.11 -21.06
CA PHE A 73 2.72 -8.56 -20.98
C PHE A 73 2.77 -9.12 -19.56
N ARG A 74 2.62 -8.26 -18.55
CA ARG A 74 2.71 -8.67 -17.15
C ARG A 74 1.64 -7.99 -16.32
N ARG A 75 0.99 -8.77 -15.47
CA ARG A 75 0.15 -8.25 -14.42
C ARG A 75 1.00 -7.57 -13.35
N ASN A 76 0.50 -6.51 -12.77
CA ASN A 76 1.11 -5.89 -11.60
C ASN A 76 0.79 -6.69 -10.31
N PHE A 77 1.41 -6.31 -9.21
CA PHE A 77 1.25 -7.04 -7.95
C PHE A 77 -0.21 -7.09 -7.44
N PRO A 78 -0.98 -5.99 -7.41
CA PRO A 78 -2.40 -6.05 -7.05
C PRO A 78 -3.24 -6.98 -7.92
N GLU A 79 -3.02 -6.99 -9.23
CA GLU A 79 -3.72 -7.89 -10.16
C GLU A 79 -3.40 -9.36 -9.91
N LEU A 80 -2.13 -9.67 -9.60
CA LEU A 80 -1.71 -11.03 -9.26
C LEU A 80 -2.30 -11.49 -7.93
N ALA A 81 -2.32 -10.63 -6.91
CA ALA A 81 -2.89 -10.93 -5.62
C ALA A 81 -4.39 -11.18 -5.71
N ASP A 82 -5.11 -10.33 -6.44
CA ASP A 82 -6.55 -10.48 -6.66
C ASP A 82 -6.89 -11.81 -7.35
N ASP A 83 -6.17 -12.15 -8.40
CA ASP A 83 -6.35 -13.40 -9.13
C ASP A 83 -6.06 -14.63 -8.25
N LEU A 84 -5.03 -14.56 -7.43
CA LEU A 84 -4.67 -15.63 -6.49
C LEU A 84 -5.78 -15.90 -5.45
N PHE A 85 -6.32 -14.83 -4.86
CA PHE A 85 -7.39 -14.95 -3.88
C PHE A 85 -8.73 -15.33 -4.51
N ALA A 86 -9.04 -14.78 -5.69
CA ALA A 86 -10.28 -15.10 -6.40
C ALA A 86 -10.36 -16.57 -6.84
N ARG A 87 -9.23 -17.20 -7.11
CA ARG A 87 -9.18 -18.63 -7.43
C ARG A 87 -9.12 -19.54 -6.22
N GLY A 88 -8.91 -18.99 -5.02
CA GLY A 88 -8.75 -19.77 -3.79
C GLY A 88 -7.40 -20.50 -3.68
N ASP A 89 -6.41 -20.05 -4.44
CA ASP A 89 -5.06 -20.65 -4.44
C ASP A 89 -4.24 -20.24 -3.19
N ALA A 90 -4.69 -19.22 -2.49
CA ALA A 90 -4.12 -18.80 -1.21
C ALA A 90 -5.23 -18.32 -0.25
N PRO A 91 -4.99 -18.40 1.07
CA PRO A 91 -5.87 -17.77 2.05
C PRO A 91 -5.97 -16.26 1.78
N PRO A 92 -7.18 -15.68 1.78
CA PRO A 92 -7.35 -14.27 1.50
C PRO A 92 -6.78 -13.41 2.63
N VAL A 93 -6.12 -12.32 2.26
CA VAL A 93 -5.57 -11.32 3.17
C VAL A 93 -5.93 -9.90 2.71
N ILE A 94 -5.93 -8.97 3.64
CA ILE A 94 -5.93 -7.54 3.32
C ILE A 94 -4.50 -7.15 2.96
N VAL A 95 -4.29 -6.45 1.85
CA VAL A 95 -2.97 -5.95 1.48
C VAL A 95 -2.96 -4.42 1.58
N VAL A 96 -1.98 -3.90 2.30
CA VAL A 96 -1.82 -2.46 2.53
C VAL A 96 -0.49 -2.01 1.93
N TRP A 97 -0.54 -1.04 1.04
CA TRP A 97 0.66 -0.42 0.46
C TRP A 97 0.87 0.95 1.10
N VAL A 98 2.01 1.11 1.74
CA VAL A 98 2.34 2.30 2.53
C VAL A 98 3.35 3.15 1.77
N ASP A 99 3.11 4.45 1.70
CA ASP A 99 4.08 5.40 1.15
C ASP A 99 5.01 5.93 2.24
N CYS A 100 6.29 5.65 2.10
CA CYS A 100 7.36 6.17 2.96
C CYS A 100 8.51 6.77 2.14
N TRP A 101 8.19 7.29 0.96
CA TRP A 101 9.16 8.00 0.12
C TRP A 101 9.58 9.32 0.76
N THR A 102 10.81 9.74 0.50
CA THR A 102 11.34 11.06 0.85
C THR A 102 12.06 11.68 -0.34
N SER A 103 12.27 12.98 -0.31
CA SER A 103 13.07 13.68 -1.32
C SER A 103 14.52 13.20 -1.40
N LEU A 104 15.00 12.42 -0.42
CA LEU A 104 16.28 11.71 -0.44
C LEU A 104 16.17 10.26 -0.98
N GLY A 105 15.00 9.87 -1.47
CA GLY A 105 14.76 8.55 -2.07
C GLY A 105 14.12 7.51 -1.13
N GLY A 106 14.01 7.79 0.17
CA GLY A 106 13.36 6.91 1.12
C GLY A 106 13.70 7.26 2.57
N SER A 107 12.91 6.77 3.49
CA SER A 107 13.00 7.08 4.93
C SER A 107 13.75 6.00 5.72
N GLN A 108 14.05 4.86 5.12
CA GLN A 108 14.53 3.66 5.80
C GLN A 108 13.55 3.14 6.89
N PHE A 109 12.31 3.66 6.91
CA PHE A 109 11.26 3.32 7.89
C PHE A 109 11.70 3.52 9.35
N LEU A 110 12.53 4.53 9.60
CA LEU A 110 13.04 4.88 10.91
C LEU A 110 12.60 6.27 11.32
N ASP A 111 12.50 6.51 12.63
CA ASP A 111 12.42 7.86 13.17
C ASP A 111 13.80 8.50 13.11
N SER A 112 13.89 9.65 12.47
CA SER A 112 15.16 10.31 12.21
C SER A 112 15.03 11.83 12.26
N PRO A 113 15.95 12.51 12.96
CA PRO A 113 15.99 13.97 12.93
C PRO A 113 16.37 14.54 11.56
N GLY A 114 16.83 13.70 10.64
CA GLY A 114 17.20 14.09 9.29
C GLY A 114 16.09 13.93 8.25
N THR A 115 15.12 13.04 8.48
CA THR A 115 14.06 12.75 7.49
C THR A 115 12.65 12.89 8.04
N GLY A 116 12.45 12.66 9.34
CA GLY A 116 11.15 12.64 10.00
C GLY A 116 10.87 11.31 10.70
N ASP A 117 9.73 11.22 11.37
CA ASP A 117 9.37 10.10 12.25
C ASP A 117 8.57 9.02 11.46
N TYR A 118 9.23 8.36 10.53
CA TYR A 118 8.59 7.40 9.62
C TYR A 118 8.26 6.04 10.26
N LEU A 119 8.98 5.63 11.30
CA LEU A 119 8.61 4.44 12.06
C LEU A 119 7.32 4.68 12.85
N THR A 120 7.23 5.83 13.53
CA THR A 120 6.02 6.25 14.22
C THR A 120 4.83 6.38 13.26
N TYR A 121 5.03 7.01 12.11
CA TYR A 121 4.00 7.07 11.07
C TYR A 121 3.50 5.67 10.68
N LEU A 122 4.41 4.76 10.35
CA LEU A 122 4.08 3.41 9.91
C LEU A 122 3.36 2.60 11.00
N CYS A 123 3.88 2.63 12.22
CA CYS A 123 3.41 1.73 13.28
C CYS A 123 2.22 2.27 14.06
N ASP A 124 2.13 3.58 14.26
CA ASP A 124 1.12 4.19 15.12
C ASP A 124 -0.03 4.85 14.35
N GLU A 125 0.24 5.35 13.12
CA GLU A 125 -0.77 6.07 12.35
C GLU A 125 -1.36 5.22 11.21
N VAL A 126 -0.54 4.47 10.50
CA VAL A 126 -1.01 3.59 9.43
C VAL A 126 -1.70 2.34 9.99
#